data_dc3b219d2dbcb2bfde178395fd461e0e
#
_entry.id   dc3b219d2dbcb2bfde178395fd461e0e
#
_cell.length_a   1.000
_cell.length_b   1.000
_cell.length_c   1.000
_cell.angle_alpha   90.00
_cell.angle_beta   90.00
_cell.angle_gamma   90.00
#
_symmetry.space_group_name_H-M   'P 1'
#
loop_
_entity.id
_entity.type
_entity.pdbx_description
1 polymer ?
#
loop_
_entity_poly.entity_id
_entity_poly.type
_entity_poly.pdbx_seq_one_letter_code
_entity_poly.pdbx_strand_id
1 'polypeptide(L)'
;MPKALTIAGTEFLYPVAGEDPGLYGEEATGWAEAVTDVLDSVVGAGDILQTNFNLDNNQTASFANITGFIFDSNQVKGVSCSYRIERTNATTYLVEKGQLELSFNPQTSLWQLQREYVGDGGIDLDITAGGQVQYKINTQILSPAQTSGFIRFETVSTIT
;
A
#
# COMPACT_ATOMS: atom_id res chain seq x y z
N MET A 1 41.14 3.89 -4.75
CA MET A 1 40.42 2.60 -5.01
C MET A 1 39.05 2.65 -4.35
N PRO A 2 37.99 2.38 -5.10
CA PRO A 2 36.66 2.27 -4.49
C PRO A 2 36.67 1.21 -3.37
N LYS A 3 35.90 1.45 -2.33
CA LYS A 3 35.69 0.47 -1.26
C LYS A 3 34.47 -0.36 -1.55
N ALA A 4 34.49 -1.61 -1.10
CA ALA A 4 33.37 -2.51 -1.24
C ALA A 4 32.52 -2.54 0.04
N LEU A 5 31.21 -2.54 -0.12
CA LEU A 5 30.22 -2.78 0.91
C LEU A 5 29.37 -3.99 0.50
N THR A 6 29.18 -4.95 1.37
CA THR A 6 28.32 -6.10 1.08
C THR A 6 26.99 -5.95 1.79
N ILE A 7 25.89 -5.93 1.04
CA ILE A 7 24.52 -5.86 1.56
C ILE A 7 23.77 -7.08 1.02
N ALA A 8 23.17 -7.87 1.89
CA ALA A 8 22.41 -9.09 1.54
C ALA A 8 23.16 -10.06 0.61
N GLY A 9 24.50 -10.15 0.75
CA GLY A 9 25.36 -11.02 -0.05
C GLY A 9 25.82 -10.45 -1.40
N THR A 10 25.38 -9.24 -1.76
CA THR A 10 25.81 -8.53 -2.97
C THR A 10 26.86 -7.48 -2.62
N GLU A 11 27.98 -7.48 -3.36
CA GLU A 11 29.05 -6.50 -3.18
C GLU A 11 28.78 -5.24 -4.02
N PHE A 12 28.80 -4.09 -3.37
CA PHE A 12 28.65 -2.78 -3.99
C PHE A 12 29.95 -1.98 -3.82
N LEU A 13 30.45 -1.43 -4.91
CA LEU A 13 31.54 -0.50 -4.88
C LEU A 13 31.00 0.91 -4.62
N TYR A 14 31.58 1.61 -3.65
CA TYR A 14 31.22 3.00 -3.38
C TYR A 14 32.41 3.92 -3.51
N PRO A 15 32.20 5.16 -4.02
CA PRO A 15 33.25 6.13 -4.21
C PRO A 15 33.81 6.62 -2.88
N VAL A 16 35.14 6.78 -2.81
CA VAL A 16 35.83 7.36 -1.67
C VAL A 16 36.29 8.76 -2.02
N ALA A 17 35.90 9.75 -1.25
CA ALA A 17 36.27 11.15 -1.51
C ALA A 17 37.80 11.33 -1.66
N GLY A 18 38.24 11.86 -2.79
CA GLY A 18 39.60 12.20 -3.08
C GLY A 18 40.46 11.11 -3.75
N GLU A 19 39.94 9.91 -4.00
CA GLU A 19 40.69 8.81 -4.59
C GLU A 19 40.49 8.63 -6.11
N ASP A 20 39.33 9.04 -6.67
CA ASP A 20 39.01 8.86 -8.10
C ASP A 20 38.27 10.07 -8.70
N PRO A 21 38.95 11.16 -9.03
CA PRO A 21 38.30 12.40 -9.44
C PRO A 21 37.61 12.38 -10.83
N GLY A 22 37.72 11.28 -11.59
CA GLY A 22 37.11 11.14 -12.92
C GLY A 22 35.92 10.16 -12.97
N LEU A 23 35.80 9.27 -12.01
CA LEU A 23 34.80 8.19 -12.01
C LEU A 23 33.68 8.38 -10.96
N TYR A 24 33.74 9.46 -10.18
CA TYR A 24 32.84 9.70 -9.07
C TYR A 24 31.37 9.66 -9.47
N GLY A 25 31.01 10.14 -10.66
CA GLY A 25 29.65 10.16 -11.16
C GLY A 25 29.11 8.77 -11.51
N GLU A 26 29.91 7.92 -12.14
CA GLU A 26 29.50 6.57 -12.55
C GLU A 26 29.39 5.64 -11.34
N GLU A 27 30.36 5.69 -10.43
CA GLU A 27 30.36 4.89 -9.20
C GLU A 27 29.21 5.29 -8.26
N ALA A 28 28.93 6.59 -8.12
CA ALA A 28 27.80 7.08 -7.31
C ALA A 28 26.45 6.67 -7.91
N THR A 29 26.32 6.68 -9.24
CA THR A 29 25.10 6.23 -9.93
C THR A 29 24.91 4.72 -9.75
N GLY A 30 25.95 3.92 -9.99
CA GLY A 30 25.89 2.48 -9.79
C GLY A 30 25.58 2.07 -8.36
N TRP A 31 26.11 2.80 -7.36
CA TRP A 31 25.75 2.59 -5.96
C TRP A 31 24.29 2.96 -5.68
N ALA A 32 23.79 4.07 -6.20
CA ALA A 32 22.41 4.49 -6.01
C ALA A 32 21.42 3.49 -6.65
N GLU A 33 21.70 3.01 -7.85
CA GLU A 33 20.91 1.97 -8.53
C GLU A 33 20.90 0.67 -7.71
N ALA A 34 22.06 0.20 -7.26
CA ALA A 34 22.19 -1.01 -6.47
C ALA A 34 21.47 -0.92 -5.10
N VAL A 35 21.50 0.24 -4.44
CA VAL A 35 20.74 0.47 -3.20
C VAL A 35 19.23 0.48 -3.49
N THR A 36 18.81 1.06 -4.61
CA THR A 36 17.40 1.07 -5.03
C THR A 36 16.93 -0.36 -5.29
N ASP A 37 17.68 -1.17 -6.02
CA ASP A 37 17.35 -2.57 -6.30
C ASP A 37 17.23 -3.41 -5.03
N VAL A 38 18.14 -3.19 -4.05
CA VAL A 38 18.05 -3.86 -2.73
C VAL A 38 16.81 -3.42 -1.98
N LEU A 39 16.49 -2.13 -1.95
CA LEU A 39 15.30 -1.61 -1.30
C LEU A 39 14.02 -2.15 -1.96
N ASP A 40 13.98 -2.20 -3.28
CA ASP A 40 12.86 -2.78 -4.03
C ASP A 40 12.72 -4.29 -3.79
N SER A 41 13.82 -4.99 -3.51
CA SER A 41 13.78 -6.42 -3.14
C SER A 41 13.33 -6.67 -1.70
N VAL A 42 13.49 -5.67 -0.83
CA VAL A 42 13.06 -5.74 0.59
C VAL A 42 11.59 -5.35 0.74
N VAL A 43 11.13 -4.39 -0.08
CA VAL A 43 9.70 -4.09 -0.23
C VAL A 43 9.16 -5.09 -1.22
N GLY A 44 8.40 -6.08 -0.76
CA GLY A 44 7.82 -7.11 -1.63
C GLY A 44 6.98 -6.50 -2.74
N ALA A 45 6.97 -7.12 -3.91
CA ALA A 45 6.09 -6.70 -4.99
C ALA A 45 4.63 -6.66 -4.49
N GLY A 46 4.01 -5.48 -4.49
CA GLY A 46 2.66 -5.26 -3.96
C GLY A 46 2.59 -4.90 -2.48
N ASP A 47 3.74 -4.75 -1.78
CA ASP A 47 3.73 -4.14 -0.46
C ASP A 47 3.42 -2.65 -0.60
N ILE A 48 2.46 -2.19 0.19
CA ILE A 48 2.09 -0.77 0.25
C ILE A 48 2.47 -0.26 1.62
N LEU A 49 3.38 0.71 1.65
CA LEU A 49 3.73 1.40 2.89
C LEU A 49 2.51 2.15 3.43
N GLN A 50 2.51 2.42 4.72
CA GLN A 50 1.38 3.08 5.38
C GLN A 50 0.92 4.33 4.61
N THR A 51 -0.27 4.25 4.06
CA THR A 51 -0.86 5.25 3.18
C THR A 51 -2.22 5.70 3.72
N ASN A 52 -2.54 6.99 3.54
CA ASN A 52 -3.86 7.55 3.84
C ASN A 52 -4.60 7.86 2.54
N PHE A 53 -5.88 7.51 2.49
CA PHE A 53 -6.81 7.90 1.43
C PHE A 53 -8.03 8.59 2.05
N ASN A 54 -8.42 9.74 1.50
CA ASN A 54 -9.58 10.49 1.96
C ASN A 54 -10.88 9.87 1.41
N LEU A 55 -11.85 9.65 2.29
CA LEU A 55 -13.15 9.09 1.98
C LEU A 55 -14.16 10.20 1.68
N ASP A 56 -14.81 10.13 0.53
CA ASP A 56 -15.94 11.01 0.19
C ASP A 56 -17.22 10.48 0.86
N ASN A 57 -17.80 11.27 1.77
CA ASN A 57 -19.03 10.94 2.49
C ASN A 57 -20.25 10.75 1.57
N ASN A 58 -20.19 11.25 0.34
CA ASN A 58 -21.28 11.14 -0.63
C ASN A 58 -21.17 9.91 -1.55
N GLN A 59 -20.13 9.11 -1.42
CA GLN A 59 -19.91 7.90 -2.22
C GLN A 59 -20.84 6.75 -1.79
N THR A 60 -22.15 6.93 -1.95
CA THR A 60 -23.18 6.00 -1.45
C THR A 60 -23.82 5.13 -2.51
N ALA A 61 -23.81 5.54 -3.78
CA ALA A 61 -24.52 4.86 -4.85
C ALA A 61 -23.75 3.67 -5.45
N SER A 62 -22.45 3.81 -5.59
CA SER A 62 -21.57 2.81 -6.23
C SER A 62 -20.24 2.73 -5.50
N PHE A 63 -19.46 1.67 -5.76
CA PHE A 63 -18.09 1.58 -5.31
C PHE A 63 -17.18 2.55 -6.05
N ALA A 64 -16.24 3.16 -5.34
CA ALA A 64 -15.18 4.01 -5.89
C ALA A 64 -13.81 3.44 -5.51
N ASN A 65 -12.82 3.65 -6.39
CA ASN A 65 -11.46 3.17 -6.19
C ASN A 65 -10.78 3.88 -5.02
N ILE A 66 -10.07 3.12 -4.18
CA ILE A 66 -9.09 3.66 -3.25
C ILE A 66 -7.77 3.78 -4.03
N THR A 67 -7.41 5.00 -4.42
CA THR A 67 -6.21 5.24 -5.22
C THR A 67 -4.96 4.72 -4.50
N GLY A 68 -4.13 3.99 -5.22
CA GLY A 68 -2.91 3.38 -4.68
C GLY A 68 -3.13 2.05 -3.97
N PHE A 69 -4.38 1.55 -3.89
CA PHE A 69 -4.71 0.26 -3.27
C PHE A 69 -5.09 -0.76 -4.35
N ILE A 70 -4.11 -1.14 -5.16
CA ILE A 70 -4.26 -2.03 -6.32
C ILE A 70 -3.12 -3.05 -6.36
N PHE A 71 -3.44 -4.29 -6.78
CA PHE A 71 -2.51 -5.40 -6.89
C PHE A 71 -2.52 -6.03 -8.28
N ASP A 72 -1.32 -6.27 -8.82
CA ASP A 72 -1.15 -7.00 -10.06
C ASP A 72 -1.10 -8.51 -9.79
N SER A 73 -2.07 -9.24 -10.30
CA SER A 73 -2.16 -10.70 -10.15
C SER A 73 -1.03 -11.47 -10.84
N ASN A 74 -0.21 -10.83 -11.69
CA ASN A 74 0.99 -11.45 -12.25
C ASN A 74 2.17 -11.45 -11.26
N GLN A 75 2.15 -10.56 -10.27
CA GLN A 75 3.21 -10.38 -9.29
C GLN A 75 2.83 -10.90 -7.91
N VAL A 76 1.56 -10.78 -7.53
CA VAL A 76 1.07 -11.04 -6.17
C VAL A 76 -0.14 -11.96 -6.21
N LYS A 77 -0.17 -12.97 -5.35
CA LYS A 77 -1.33 -13.89 -5.22
C LYS A 77 -2.04 -13.79 -3.88
N GLY A 78 -1.40 -13.24 -2.88
CA GLY A 78 -1.97 -13.04 -1.55
C GLY A 78 -1.48 -11.75 -0.93
N VAL A 79 -2.34 -11.10 -0.15
CA VAL A 79 -2.02 -9.84 0.55
C VAL A 79 -2.72 -9.83 1.89
N SER A 80 -1.94 -9.56 2.94
CA SER A 80 -2.47 -9.21 4.26
C SER A 80 -2.38 -7.70 4.45
N CYS A 81 -3.48 -7.06 4.78
CA CYS A 81 -3.57 -5.61 4.96
C CYS A 81 -4.08 -5.27 6.35
N SER A 82 -3.32 -4.44 7.07
CA SER A 82 -3.81 -3.77 8.27
C SER A 82 -4.42 -2.43 7.90
N TYR A 83 -5.61 -2.13 8.40
CA TYR A 83 -6.26 -0.86 8.11
C TYR A 83 -6.94 -0.22 9.31
N ARG A 84 -7.14 1.10 9.21
CA ARG A 84 -7.97 1.90 10.13
C ARG A 84 -8.79 2.91 9.34
N ILE A 85 -10.07 2.98 9.66
CA ILE A 85 -11.01 3.96 9.13
C ILE A 85 -11.37 4.91 10.26
N GLU A 86 -11.39 6.20 9.97
CA GLU A 86 -11.91 7.24 10.84
C GLU A 86 -12.77 8.20 10.03
N ARG A 87 -13.97 8.49 10.54
CA ARG A 87 -14.89 9.46 9.93
C ARG A 87 -15.54 10.26 11.04
N THR A 88 -15.50 11.57 10.94
CA THR A 88 -15.94 12.43 12.05
C THR A 88 -16.61 13.71 11.58
N ASN A 89 -17.47 14.22 12.44
CA ASN A 89 -17.92 15.62 12.46
C ASN A 89 -17.92 16.12 13.92
N ALA A 90 -18.60 17.24 14.20
CA ALA A 90 -18.64 17.83 15.54
C ALA A 90 -19.32 16.95 16.61
N THR A 91 -20.17 16.01 16.21
CA THR A 91 -21.01 15.20 17.13
C THR A 91 -20.87 13.69 16.93
N THR A 92 -20.29 13.26 15.81
CA THR A 92 -20.21 11.84 15.43
C THR A 92 -18.76 11.45 15.19
N TYR A 93 -18.35 10.32 15.71
CA TYR A 93 -17.05 9.70 15.48
C TYR A 93 -17.25 8.21 15.14
N LEU A 94 -17.05 7.87 13.88
CA LEU A 94 -17.06 6.49 13.40
C LEU A 94 -15.62 6.01 13.27
N VAL A 95 -15.31 4.89 13.86
CA VAL A 95 -13.97 4.30 13.82
C VAL A 95 -14.07 2.80 13.63
N GLU A 96 -13.21 2.30 12.79
CA GLU A 96 -13.03 0.88 12.56
C GLU A 96 -11.54 0.58 12.40
N LYS A 97 -11.11 -0.55 12.94
CA LYS A 97 -9.77 -1.08 12.76
C LYS A 97 -9.87 -2.57 12.45
N GLY A 98 -9.12 -3.03 11.47
CA GLY A 98 -9.17 -4.43 11.09
C GLY A 98 -8.05 -4.88 10.20
N GLN A 99 -8.27 -6.06 9.65
CA GLN A 99 -7.41 -6.69 8.67
C GLN A 99 -8.23 -7.09 7.44
N LEU A 100 -7.61 -7.00 6.26
CA LEU A 100 -8.11 -7.58 5.03
C LEU A 100 -7.14 -8.67 4.60
N GLU A 101 -7.70 -9.81 4.24
CA GLU A 101 -6.99 -10.88 3.55
C GLU A 101 -7.49 -10.93 2.10
N LEU A 102 -6.58 -10.71 1.18
CA LEU A 102 -6.86 -10.73 -0.25
C LEU A 102 -6.18 -11.93 -0.87
N SER A 103 -6.89 -12.68 -1.71
CA SER A 103 -6.32 -13.80 -2.44
C SER A 103 -6.79 -13.81 -3.90
N PHE A 104 -5.88 -14.08 -4.81
CA PHE A 104 -6.19 -14.26 -6.22
C PHE A 104 -6.35 -15.74 -6.56
N ASN A 105 -7.48 -16.09 -7.16
CA ASN A 105 -7.72 -17.43 -7.68
C ASN A 105 -7.38 -17.47 -9.18
N PRO A 106 -6.30 -18.16 -9.59
CA PRO A 106 -5.88 -18.20 -10.99
C PRO A 106 -6.83 -18.98 -11.90
N GLN A 107 -7.65 -19.88 -11.37
CA GLN A 107 -8.60 -20.65 -12.18
C GLN A 107 -9.82 -19.81 -12.59
N THR A 108 -10.26 -18.92 -11.71
CA THR A 108 -11.40 -18.05 -11.98
C THR A 108 -10.98 -16.66 -12.43
N SER A 109 -9.69 -16.31 -12.31
CA SER A 109 -9.15 -14.97 -12.54
C SER A 109 -9.82 -13.89 -11.70
N LEU A 110 -10.18 -14.24 -10.47
CA LEU A 110 -10.87 -13.32 -9.54
C LEU A 110 -10.08 -13.17 -8.25
N TRP A 111 -10.08 -11.95 -7.74
CA TRP A 111 -9.67 -11.65 -6.38
C TRP A 111 -10.83 -11.92 -5.42
N GLN A 112 -10.47 -12.36 -4.21
CA GLN A 112 -11.36 -12.51 -3.07
C GLN A 112 -10.88 -11.64 -1.93
N LEU A 113 -11.81 -11.02 -1.19
CA LEU A 113 -11.55 -10.18 -0.06
C LEU A 113 -12.27 -10.74 1.16
N GLN A 114 -11.52 -11.01 2.23
CA GLN A 114 -12.05 -11.31 3.56
C GLN A 114 -11.72 -10.15 4.49
N ARG A 115 -12.68 -9.73 5.31
CA ARG A 115 -12.56 -8.60 6.24
C ARG A 115 -12.82 -9.06 7.67
N GLU A 116 -11.87 -8.77 8.57
CA GLU A 116 -12.02 -8.95 10.01
C GLU A 116 -11.80 -7.60 10.71
N TYR A 117 -12.74 -7.16 11.54
CA TYR A 117 -12.65 -5.81 12.09
C TYR A 117 -13.38 -5.66 13.44
N VAL A 118 -13.03 -4.59 14.13
CA VAL A 118 -13.68 -4.09 15.36
C VAL A 118 -14.08 -2.64 15.15
N GLY A 119 -15.27 -2.27 15.62
CA GLY A 119 -15.87 -0.96 15.40
C GLY A 119 -16.76 -0.92 14.16
N ASP A 120 -17.15 0.28 13.75
CA ASP A 120 -17.93 0.53 12.54
C ASP A 120 -17.46 1.84 11.90
N GLY A 121 -16.85 1.74 10.74
CA GLY A 121 -16.41 2.87 9.92
C GLY A 121 -17.49 3.44 9.01
N GLY A 122 -18.66 2.76 8.94
CA GLY A 122 -19.76 3.14 8.07
C GLY A 122 -19.43 3.01 6.57
N ILE A 123 -18.58 2.03 6.21
CA ILE A 123 -18.21 1.76 4.80
C ILE A 123 -18.21 0.27 4.48
N ASP A 124 -18.49 -0.04 3.23
CA ASP A 124 -18.24 -1.34 2.62
C ASP A 124 -16.94 -1.30 1.83
N LEU A 125 -16.18 -2.38 1.86
CA LEU A 125 -14.96 -2.58 1.05
C LEU A 125 -15.20 -3.74 0.09
N ASP A 126 -14.67 -3.61 -1.12
CA ASP A 126 -14.72 -4.65 -2.16
C ASP A 126 -13.44 -4.64 -2.98
N ILE A 127 -13.23 -5.67 -3.80
CA ILE A 127 -12.10 -5.76 -4.72
C ILE A 127 -12.56 -6.16 -6.11
N THR A 128 -12.06 -5.46 -7.13
CA THR A 128 -12.37 -5.80 -8.52
C THR A 128 -11.59 -7.02 -9.01
N ALA A 129 -12.01 -7.60 -10.11
CA ALA A 129 -11.25 -8.64 -10.80
C ALA A 129 -9.83 -8.20 -11.20
N GLY A 130 -9.62 -6.91 -11.43
CA GLY A 130 -8.30 -6.32 -11.71
C GLY A 130 -7.44 -6.03 -10.46
N GLY A 131 -7.88 -6.43 -9.27
CA GLY A 131 -7.11 -6.25 -8.03
C GLY A 131 -7.22 -4.86 -7.39
N GLN A 132 -8.11 -4.00 -7.86
CA GLN A 132 -8.35 -2.67 -7.29
C GLN A 132 -9.29 -2.76 -6.10
N VAL A 133 -8.84 -2.35 -4.92
CA VAL A 133 -9.71 -2.21 -3.74
C VAL A 133 -10.57 -0.96 -3.86
N GLN A 134 -11.84 -1.11 -3.52
CA GLN A 134 -12.88 -0.10 -3.65
C GLN A 134 -13.63 0.08 -2.34
N TYR A 135 -14.28 1.23 -2.18
CA TYR A 135 -15.15 1.52 -1.04
C TYR A 135 -16.48 2.09 -1.46
N LYS A 136 -17.46 1.91 -0.60
CA LYS A 136 -18.77 2.57 -0.69
C LYS A 136 -19.21 2.96 0.71
N ILE A 137 -19.78 4.14 0.86
CA ILE A 137 -20.34 4.62 2.13
C ILE A 137 -21.69 3.94 2.37
N ASN A 138 -21.83 3.20 3.46
CA ASN A 138 -23.10 2.64 3.89
C ASN A 138 -23.80 3.49 4.96
N THR A 139 -23.03 4.25 5.73
CA THR A 139 -23.56 5.17 6.76
C THR A 139 -23.04 6.58 6.52
N GLN A 140 -23.88 7.49 6.01
CA GLN A 140 -23.52 8.90 5.82
C GLN A 140 -23.53 9.68 7.14
N ILE A 141 -22.58 10.59 7.29
CA ILE A 141 -22.58 11.61 8.33
C ILE A 141 -23.22 12.87 7.75
N LEU A 142 -24.47 13.16 8.10
CA LEU A 142 -25.28 14.18 7.44
C LEU A 142 -25.36 15.51 8.17
N SER A 143 -25.44 15.49 9.52
CA SER A 143 -25.69 16.72 10.28
C SER A 143 -24.96 16.71 11.64
N PRO A 144 -24.03 17.62 11.86
CA PRO A 144 -23.34 18.39 10.83
C PRO A 144 -22.61 17.50 9.81
N ALA A 145 -22.28 18.06 8.63
CA ALA A 145 -21.60 17.30 7.59
C ALA A 145 -20.26 16.74 8.07
N GLN A 146 -19.80 15.67 7.46
CA GLN A 146 -18.49 15.08 7.74
C GLN A 146 -17.37 16.14 7.57
N THR A 147 -16.56 16.31 8.59
CA THR A 147 -15.41 17.25 8.58
C THR A 147 -14.11 16.55 8.22
N SER A 148 -14.00 15.25 8.53
CA SER A 148 -12.86 14.41 8.16
C SER A 148 -13.31 12.97 7.93
N GLY A 149 -12.71 12.31 6.96
CA GLY A 149 -12.90 10.90 6.70
C GLY A 149 -11.70 10.34 5.94
N PHE A 150 -11.08 9.29 6.46
CA PHE A 150 -9.98 8.63 5.78
C PHE A 150 -9.94 7.13 6.11
N ILE A 151 -9.33 6.38 5.20
CA ILE A 151 -8.79 5.05 5.46
C ILE A 151 -7.27 5.13 5.44
N ARG A 152 -6.63 4.59 6.47
CA ARG A 152 -5.19 4.36 6.54
C ARG A 152 -4.95 2.87 6.40
N PHE A 153 -4.04 2.49 5.54
CA PHE A 153 -3.74 1.08 5.28
C PHE A 153 -2.25 0.86 5.00
N GLU A 154 -1.81 -0.34 5.28
CA GLU A 154 -0.48 -0.88 4.93
C GLU A 154 -0.63 -2.35 4.57
N THR A 155 0.18 -2.83 3.64
CA THR A 155 0.06 -4.21 3.15
C THR A 155 1.39 -4.95 3.18
N VAL A 156 1.29 -6.26 3.40
CA VAL A 156 2.37 -7.22 3.18
C VAL A 156 1.86 -8.26 2.19
N SER A 157 2.56 -8.42 1.08
CA SER A 157 2.18 -9.32 0.01
C SER A 157 2.91 -10.66 0.07
N THR A 158 2.26 -11.70 -0.46
CA THR A 158 2.90 -12.99 -0.73
C THR A 158 3.18 -13.06 -2.22
N ILE A 159 4.46 -13.07 -2.56
CA ILE A 159 4.94 -13.22 -3.94
C ILE A 159 4.77 -14.68 -4.37
N THR A 160 4.48 -14.90 -5.64
CA THR A 160 4.43 -16.23 -6.29
C THR A 160 5.80 -16.80 -6.52
#